data_40b6e60ad7a9b783b8813291cd76c1e1
#
_entry.id   40b6e60ad7a9b783b8813291cd76c1e1
#
_cell.length_a   1.000
_cell.length_b   1.000
_cell.length_c   1.000
_cell.angle_alpha   90.00
_cell.angle_beta   90.00
_cell.angle_gamma   90.00
#
_symmetry.space_group_name_H-M   'P 1'
#
loop_
_entity.id
_entity.type
_entity.pdbx_description
1 polymer ?
#
loop_
_entity_poly.entity_id
_entity_poly.type
_entity_poly.pdbx_seq_one_letter_code
_entity_poly.pdbx_strand_id
1 'polypeptide(L)'
;MFKTVLVAADDSVTASRAVATAIELVAVLGGKLHVMTAYHPGSAKVDKLPDEFMDRITDPADLLLLKLRDSVSKAGLEAEYHPAAGDAADAIVRVADQVGADLIVVGNRGMKGVRRVLGSVPNSVAHKANCSVLIVDTVGDD
;
A
#
# COMPACT_ATOMS: atom_id res chain seq x y z
N MET A 1 12.69 13.28 -10.40
CA MET A 1 12.65 11.94 -11.00
C MET A 1 11.33 11.24 -10.76
N PHE A 2 11.01 10.84 -9.53
CA PHE A 2 9.73 10.18 -9.27
C PHE A 2 8.68 11.23 -8.89
N LYS A 3 7.76 11.48 -9.80
CA LYS A 3 6.73 12.52 -9.64
C LYS A 3 5.43 11.98 -9.08
N THR A 4 5.16 10.71 -9.29
CA THR A 4 3.93 10.07 -8.85
C THR A 4 4.27 8.72 -8.26
N VAL A 5 4.13 8.61 -6.95
CA VAL A 5 4.52 7.42 -6.20
C VAL A 5 3.27 6.73 -5.68
N LEU A 6 3.15 5.44 -5.97
CA LEU A 6 2.08 4.60 -5.43
C LEU A 6 2.68 3.62 -4.43
N VAL A 7 2.16 3.62 -3.21
CA VAL A 7 2.51 2.61 -2.22
C VAL A 7 1.32 1.69 -1.97
N ALA A 8 1.59 0.40 -1.96
CA ALA A 8 0.59 -0.60 -1.66
C ALA A 8 0.76 -1.05 -0.21
N ALA A 9 -0.35 -1.12 0.51
CA ALA A 9 -0.36 -1.49 1.91
C ALA A 9 -1.41 -2.56 2.19
N ASP A 10 -1.12 -3.39 3.17
CA ASP A 10 -2.11 -4.29 3.75
C ASP A 10 -2.15 -4.04 5.26
N ASP A 11 -2.95 -4.79 5.98
CA ASP A 11 -3.10 -4.59 7.42
C ASP A 11 -1.99 -5.34 8.19
N SER A 12 -0.75 -5.11 7.80
CA SER A 12 0.38 -5.73 8.46
C SER A 12 1.35 -4.68 8.97
N VAL A 13 2.17 -5.06 9.95
CA VAL A 13 3.23 -4.20 10.46
C VAL A 13 4.24 -3.89 9.35
N THR A 14 4.48 -4.84 8.48
CA THR A 14 5.42 -4.67 7.37
C THR A 14 4.94 -3.63 6.37
N ALA A 15 3.63 -3.55 6.13
CA ALA A 15 3.07 -2.52 5.24
C ALA A 15 3.33 -1.12 5.77
N SER A 16 3.32 -0.94 7.08
CA SER A 16 3.61 0.37 7.70
C SER A 16 5.00 0.87 7.34
N ARG A 17 5.97 -0.03 7.23
CA ARG A 17 7.33 0.35 6.82
C ARG A 17 7.40 0.79 5.37
N ALA A 18 6.67 0.11 4.50
CA ALA A 18 6.60 0.50 3.09
C ALA A 18 5.97 1.89 2.96
N VAL A 19 4.90 2.15 3.70
CA VAL A 19 4.24 3.46 3.69
C VAL A 19 5.19 4.54 4.23
N ALA A 20 5.89 4.27 5.33
CA ALA A 20 6.86 5.21 5.89
C ALA A 20 7.96 5.56 4.89
N THR A 21 8.46 4.56 4.16
CA THR A 21 9.47 4.77 3.13
C THR A 21 8.93 5.63 1.99
N ALA A 22 7.71 5.37 1.54
CA ALA A 22 7.08 6.17 0.48
C ALA A 22 6.89 7.62 0.93
N ILE A 23 6.49 7.84 2.18
CA ILE A 23 6.36 9.18 2.74
C ILE A 23 7.69 9.91 2.72
N GLU A 24 8.76 9.25 3.16
CA GLU A 24 10.11 9.86 3.14
C GLU A 24 10.53 10.24 1.72
N LEU A 25 10.30 9.34 0.78
CA LEU A 25 10.66 9.61 -0.62
C LEU A 25 9.92 10.81 -1.18
N VAL A 26 8.62 10.87 -0.97
CA VAL A 26 7.81 11.99 -1.48
C VAL A 26 8.18 13.30 -0.78
N ALA A 27 8.46 13.25 0.52
CA ALA A 27 8.90 14.44 1.25
C ALA A 27 10.19 15.03 0.69
N VAL A 28 11.12 14.17 0.27
CA VAL A 28 12.39 14.61 -0.32
C VAL A 28 12.23 14.99 -1.78
N LEU A 29 11.51 14.19 -2.56
CA LEU A 29 11.41 14.36 -4.01
C LEU A 29 10.34 15.36 -4.44
N GLY A 30 9.36 15.63 -3.59
CA GLY A 30 8.31 16.59 -3.88
C GLY A 30 7.21 16.11 -4.81
N GLY A 31 7.05 14.82 -4.97
CA GLY A 31 6.04 14.24 -5.85
C GLY A 31 4.66 14.11 -5.20
N LYS A 32 3.77 13.46 -5.92
CA LYS A 32 2.45 13.10 -5.42
C LYS A 32 2.48 11.70 -4.84
N LEU A 33 1.75 11.51 -3.75
CA LEU A 33 1.64 10.22 -3.09
C LEU A 33 0.25 9.63 -3.27
N HIS A 34 0.20 8.38 -3.69
CA HIS A 34 -1.01 7.58 -3.73
C HIS A 34 -0.82 6.37 -2.83
N VAL A 35 -1.83 6.06 -2.05
CA VAL A 35 -1.83 4.90 -1.16
C VAL A 35 -2.97 3.99 -1.56
N MET A 36 -2.69 2.72 -1.75
CA MET A 36 -3.73 1.77 -2.11
C MET A 36 -3.70 0.54 -1.22
N THR A 37 -4.82 -0.13 -1.14
CA THR A 37 -4.91 -1.47 -0.59
C THR A 37 -5.82 -2.31 -1.47
N ALA A 38 -5.44 -3.58 -1.65
CA ALA A 38 -6.24 -4.52 -2.40
C ALA A 38 -7.11 -5.33 -1.44
N TYR A 39 -8.32 -5.64 -1.86
CA TYR A 39 -9.25 -6.43 -1.05
C TYR A 39 -10.06 -7.38 -1.93
N HIS A 40 -10.59 -8.43 -1.30
CA HIS A 40 -11.50 -9.34 -1.96
C HIS A 40 -12.91 -9.03 -1.49
N PRO A 41 -13.82 -8.68 -2.40
CA PRO A 41 -15.20 -8.34 -2.02
C PRO A 41 -15.84 -9.47 -1.21
N GLY A 42 -16.46 -9.12 -0.09
CA GLY A 42 -17.16 -10.08 0.77
C GLY A 42 -16.28 -10.96 1.63
N SER A 43 -14.97 -10.81 1.56
CA SER A 43 -14.05 -11.69 2.28
C SER A 43 -13.83 -11.33 3.73
N ALA A 44 -14.18 -10.12 4.14
CA ALA A 44 -13.93 -9.68 5.50
C ALA A 44 -15.18 -9.07 6.10
N LYS A 45 -15.37 -9.34 7.37
CA LYS A 45 -16.51 -8.83 8.11
C LYS A 45 -16.05 -7.74 9.05
N VAL A 46 -16.71 -6.60 8.99
CA VAL A 46 -16.43 -5.48 9.88
C VAL A 46 -17.40 -5.61 11.07
N ASP A 47 -17.30 -6.73 11.78
CA ASP A 47 -18.28 -7.12 12.79
C ASP A 47 -18.20 -6.33 14.10
N LYS A 48 -17.16 -5.56 14.27
CA LYS A 48 -16.91 -4.91 15.57
C LYS A 48 -16.98 -3.39 15.56
N LEU A 49 -17.47 -2.82 14.48
CA LEU A 49 -17.63 -1.38 14.42
C LEU A 49 -19.01 -0.99 14.97
N PRO A 50 -19.07 0.11 15.73
CA PRO A 50 -20.37 0.67 16.12
C PRO A 50 -21.22 0.95 14.89
N ASP A 51 -22.53 0.81 15.02
CA ASP A 51 -23.47 1.02 13.91
C ASP A 51 -23.31 2.38 13.24
N GLU A 52 -22.94 3.38 13.99
CA GLU A 52 -22.73 4.74 13.48
C GLU A 52 -21.60 4.82 12.44
N PHE A 53 -20.66 3.86 12.45
CA PHE A 53 -19.56 3.81 11.47
C PHE A 53 -19.86 2.88 10.31
N MET A 54 -20.86 2.01 10.44
CA MET A 54 -21.17 1.05 9.38
C MET A 54 -21.64 1.72 8.09
N ASP A 55 -22.22 2.90 8.20
CA ASP A 55 -22.69 3.65 7.04
C ASP A 55 -21.53 4.32 6.28
N ARG A 56 -20.37 4.48 6.92
CA ARG A 56 -19.23 5.18 6.35
C ARG A 56 -18.13 4.24 5.88
N ILE A 57 -18.02 3.10 6.52
CA ILE A 57 -16.97 2.13 6.26
C ILE A 57 -17.62 0.86 5.78
N THR A 58 -17.52 0.61 4.48
CA THR A 58 -18.17 -0.51 3.85
C THR A 58 -17.33 -1.78 3.86
N ASP A 59 -16.03 -1.65 4.06
CA ASP A 59 -15.13 -2.80 4.13
C ASP A 59 -13.83 -2.47 4.89
N PRO A 60 -13.03 -3.51 5.23
CA PRO A 60 -11.78 -3.31 5.96
C PRO A 60 -10.73 -2.47 5.22
N ALA A 61 -10.81 -2.42 3.90
CA ALA A 61 -9.91 -1.59 3.12
C ALA A 61 -10.08 -0.12 3.47
N ASP A 62 -11.33 0.33 3.62
CA ASP A 62 -11.62 1.73 3.98
C ASP A 62 -11.06 2.07 5.37
N LEU A 63 -11.19 1.15 6.32
CA LEU A 63 -10.67 1.36 7.67
C LEU A 63 -9.13 1.46 7.65
N LEU A 64 -8.48 0.60 6.90
CA LEU A 64 -7.02 0.63 6.77
C LEU A 64 -6.56 1.96 6.16
N LEU A 65 -7.23 2.41 5.12
CA LEU A 65 -6.88 3.67 4.47
C LEU A 65 -7.07 4.87 5.40
N LEU A 66 -8.06 4.83 6.29
CA LEU A 66 -8.22 5.87 7.30
C LEU A 66 -7.05 5.93 8.26
N LYS A 67 -6.55 4.77 8.68
CA LYS A 67 -5.37 4.70 9.56
C LYS A 67 -4.13 5.25 8.85
N LEU A 68 -3.95 4.91 7.59
CA LEU A 68 -2.80 5.37 6.81
C LEU A 68 -2.88 6.86 6.53
N ARG A 69 -4.09 7.39 6.35
CA ARG A 69 -4.30 8.83 6.17
C ARG A 69 -3.77 9.61 7.37
N ASP A 70 -3.98 9.11 8.57
CA ASP A 70 -3.46 9.74 9.77
C ASP A 70 -1.93 9.81 9.75
N SER A 71 -1.29 8.73 9.35
CA SER A 71 0.18 8.67 9.26
C SER A 71 0.72 9.67 8.23
N VAL A 72 0.07 9.76 7.08
CA VAL A 72 0.47 10.68 6.02
C VAL A 72 0.29 12.13 6.47
N SER A 73 -0.84 12.43 7.10
CA SER A 73 -1.13 13.78 7.60
C SER A 73 -0.13 14.23 8.65
N LYS A 74 0.28 13.33 9.54
CA LYS A 74 1.28 13.64 10.57
C LYS A 74 2.64 13.98 9.97
N ALA A 75 2.92 13.48 8.79
CA ALA A 75 4.15 13.81 8.06
C ALA A 75 4.04 15.11 7.27
N GLY A 76 2.89 15.79 7.33
CA GLY A 76 2.67 17.04 6.62
C GLY A 76 2.40 16.86 5.13
N LEU A 77 2.02 15.68 4.71
CA LEU A 77 1.75 15.36 3.30
C LEU A 77 0.27 15.09 3.06
N GLU A 78 -0.11 15.21 1.80
CA GLU A 78 -1.42 14.81 1.32
C GLU A 78 -1.24 13.63 0.37
N ALA A 79 -2.22 12.74 0.34
CA ALA A 79 -2.21 11.60 -0.56
C ALA A 79 -3.61 11.31 -1.06
N GLU A 80 -3.69 10.62 -2.18
CA GLU A 80 -4.94 10.04 -2.65
C GLU A 80 -4.98 8.57 -2.26
N TYR A 81 -6.15 8.07 -1.89
CA TYR A 81 -6.34 6.74 -1.32
C TYR A 81 -7.23 5.91 -2.24
N HIS A 82 -6.79 4.68 -2.52
CA HIS A 82 -7.45 3.83 -3.51
C HIS A 82 -7.69 2.43 -2.93
N PRO A 83 -8.90 2.11 -2.51
CA PRO A 83 -9.25 0.71 -2.28
C PRO A 83 -9.48 0.07 -3.65
N ALA A 84 -8.94 -1.11 -3.86
CA ALA A 84 -9.06 -1.79 -5.14
C ALA A 84 -9.40 -3.26 -4.93
N ALA A 85 -10.43 -3.73 -5.61
CA ALA A 85 -10.85 -5.12 -5.52
C ALA A 85 -9.99 -6.02 -6.38
N GLY A 86 -9.73 -7.22 -5.90
CA GLY A 86 -9.10 -8.28 -6.66
C GLY A 86 -7.76 -8.72 -6.10
N ASP A 87 -7.06 -9.51 -6.90
CA ASP A 87 -5.73 -9.99 -6.57
C ASP A 87 -4.77 -8.82 -6.36
N ALA A 88 -3.96 -8.92 -5.30
CA ALA A 88 -3.13 -7.79 -4.88
C ALA A 88 -2.18 -7.31 -5.98
N ALA A 89 -1.42 -8.20 -6.59
CA ALA A 89 -0.46 -7.79 -7.62
C ALA A 89 -1.14 -7.16 -8.83
N ASP A 90 -2.24 -7.75 -9.29
CA ASP A 90 -2.99 -7.22 -10.43
C ASP A 90 -3.62 -5.88 -10.11
N ALA A 91 -4.16 -5.73 -8.90
CA ALA A 91 -4.77 -4.47 -8.45
C ALA A 91 -3.72 -3.36 -8.36
N ILE A 92 -2.54 -3.67 -7.83
CA ILE A 92 -1.45 -2.71 -7.72
C ILE A 92 -1.04 -2.18 -9.10
N VAL A 93 -0.82 -3.08 -10.05
CA VAL A 93 -0.41 -2.70 -11.40
C VAL A 93 -1.52 -1.87 -12.08
N ARG A 94 -2.77 -2.27 -11.90
CA ARG A 94 -3.90 -1.56 -12.47
C ARG A 94 -4.02 -0.14 -11.91
N VAL A 95 -3.93 0.03 -10.60
CA VAL A 95 -4.00 1.36 -9.98
C VAL A 95 -2.80 2.20 -10.41
N ALA A 96 -1.60 1.62 -10.45
CA ALA A 96 -0.42 2.33 -10.91
C ALA A 96 -0.61 2.90 -12.31
N ASP A 97 -1.18 2.10 -13.21
CA ASP A 97 -1.46 2.58 -14.57
C ASP A 97 -2.53 3.67 -14.58
N GLN A 98 -3.56 3.53 -13.75
CA GLN A 98 -4.64 4.51 -13.67
C GLN A 98 -4.18 5.87 -13.17
N VAL A 99 -3.27 5.90 -12.20
CA VAL A 99 -2.79 7.17 -11.64
C VAL A 99 -1.55 7.70 -12.35
N GLY A 100 -0.99 6.93 -13.27
CA GLY A 100 0.23 7.31 -13.96
C GLY A 100 1.46 7.27 -13.06
N ALA A 101 1.53 6.28 -12.18
CA ALA A 101 2.66 6.15 -11.26
C ALA A 101 3.95 5.87 -12.01
N ASP A 102 5.01 6.53 -11.61
CA ASP A 102 6.36 6.26 -12.11
C ASP A 102 7.21 5.48 -11.11
N LEU A 103 6.67 5.29 -9.90
CA LEU A 103 7.28 4.41 -8.90
C LEU A 103 6.19 3.71 -8.10
N ILE A 104 6.33 2.40 -7.97
CA ILE A 104 5.52 1.59 -7.06
C ILE A 104 6.39 1.21 -5.88
N VAL A 105 5.89 1.38 -4.66
CA VAL A 105 6.57 0.96 -3.43
C VAL A 105 5.79 -0.17 -2.80
N VAL A 106 6.43 -1.29 -2.58
CA VAL A 106 5.83 -2.46 -1.92
C VAL A 106 6.80 -3.02 -0.89
N GLY A 107 6.28 -3.67 0.14
CA GLY A 107 7.11 -4.39 1.09
C GLY A 107 7.50 -5.76 0.57
N ASN A 108 8.54 -6.32 1.15
CA ASN A 108 9.03 -7.66 0.80
C ASN A 108 8.35 -8.77 1.61
N ARG A 109 7.09 -8.63 1.84
CA ARG A 109 6.31 -9.58 2.63
C ARG A 109 6.56 -11.02 2.19
N GLY A 110 6.79 -11.91 3.17
CA GLY A 110 7.11 -13.29 2.90
C GLY A 110 8.58 -13.63 3.04
N MET A 111 9.43 -12.63 3.17
CA MET A 111 10.86 -12.85 3.39
C MET A 111 11.14 -13.08 4.86
N LYS A 112 10.58 -14.13 5.42
CA LYS A 112 10.75 -14.49 6.82
C LYS A 112 11.60 -15.74 6.97
N GLY A 113 12.27 -15.87 8.09
CA GLY A 113 13.03 -17.05 8.45
C GLY A 113 14.39 -17.09 7.80
N VAL A 114 14.89 -18.30 7.59
CA VAL A 114 16.25 -18.55 7.13
C VAL A 114 16.47 -18.14 5.69
N ARG A 115 15.43 -18.19 4.89
CA ARG A 115 15.54 -17.88 3.46
C ARG A 115 14.95 -16.51 3.18
N ARG A 116 15.70 -15.71 2.46
CA ARG A 116 15.22 -14.44 1.95
C ARG A 116 14.56 -14.69 0.61
N VAL A 117 13.33 -15.11 0.67
CA VAL A 117 12.53 -15.33 -0.52
C VAL A 117 11.56 -14.17 -0.66
N LEU A 118 11.56 -13.57 -1.83
CA LEU A 118 10.64 -12.48 -2.14
C LEU A 118 9.20 -13.01 -2.10
N GLY A 119 8.30 -12.29 -1.43
CA GLY A 119 6.91 -12.67 -1.38
C GLY A 119 6.26 -12.67 -2.76
N SER A 120 5.14 -13.37 -2.89
CA SER A 120 4.46 -13.51 -4.19
C SER A 120 3.98 -12.17 -4.75
N VAL A 121 3.47 -11.28 -3.90
CA VAL A 121 2.95 -9.98 -4.36
C VAL A 121 4.08 -9.11 -4.91
N PRO A 122 5.16 -8.81 -4.15
CA PRO A 122 6.22 -7.98 -4.69
C PRO A 122 6.90 -8.60 -5.91
N ASN A 123 7.04 -9.92 -5.94
CA ASN A 123 7.62 -10.60 -7.09
C ASN A 123 6.74 -10.42 -8.34
N SER A 124 5.45 -10.61 -8.22
CA SER A 124 4.51 -10.43 -9.33
C SER A 124 4.45 -8.97 -9.79
N VAL A 125 4.45 -8.02 -8.84
CA VAL A 125 4.46 -6.61 -9.19
C VAL A 125 5.72 -6.25 -9.97
N ALA A 126 6.89 -6.73 -9.52
CA ALA A 126 8.15 -6.47 -10.20
C ALA A 126 8.14 -6.99 -11.64
N HIS A 127 7.48 -8.11 -11.88
CA HIS A 127 7.39 -8.67 -13.24
C HIS A 127 6.36 -7.97 -14.14
N LYS A 128 5.27 -7.47 -13.56
CA LYS A 128 4.14 -6.95 -14.32
C LYS A 128 4.09 -5.43 -14.44
N ALA A 129 4.80 -4.73 -13.59
CA ALA A 129 4.73 -3.27 -13.54
C ALA A 129 5.27 -2.62 -14.81
N ASN A 130 4.67 -1.50 -15.18
CA ASN A 130 5.09 -0.68 -16.32
C ASN A 130 5.94 0.51 -15.88
N CYS A 131 6.42 0.49 -14.64
CA CYS A 131 7.25 1.56 -14.08
C CYS A 131 8.25 0.95 -13.10
N SER A 132 9.06 1.79 -12.48
CA SER A 132 10.02 1.35 -11.47
C SER A 132 9.31 0.81 -10.23
N VAL A 133 9.92 -0.17 -9.59
CA VAL A 133 9.38 -0.78 -8.39
C VAL A 133 10.46 -0.77 -7.30
N LEU A 134 10.13 -0.22 -6.15
CA LEU A 134 10.99 -0.28 -4.98
C LEU A 134 10.41 -1.30 -4.02
N ILE A 135 11.20 -2.31 -3.71
CA ILE A 135 10.81 -3.34 -2.75
C ILE A 135 11.50 -3.02 -1.43
N VAL A 136 10.71 -2.63 -0.44
CA VAL A 136 11.23 -2.20 0.87
C VAL A 136 11.45 -3.41 1.75
N ASP A 137 12.62 -3.49 2.36
CA ASP A 137 12.89 -4.53 3.35
C ASP A 137 12.09 -4.22 4.61
N THR A 138 11.09 -5.04 4.86
CA THR A 138 10.18 -4.88 5.98
C THR A 138 10.37 -5.94 7.05
N VAL A 139 11.27 -6.87 6.84
CA VAL A 139 11.56 -7.97 7.80
C VAL A 139 12.59 -7.48 8.82
N GLY A 140 12.88 -6.54 9.07
CA GLY A 140 13.78 -5.91 9.79
C GLY A 140 14.45 -6.32 10.97
N ASP A 141 14.97 -5.58 11.51
CA ASP A 141 15.76 -5.30 12.64
C ASP A 141 14.98 -5.44 13.96
N ASP A 142 14.34 -6.42 14.17
CA ASP A 142 13.64 -6.58 15.46
C ASP A 142 14.50 -6.88 16.62
#